data_593fdc94f23fb9fb05e2a61cc19ce09f
#
_entry.id   593fdc94f23fb9fb05e2a61cc19ce09f
#
_cell.length_a   1.000
_cell.length_b   1.000
_cell.length_c   1.000
_cell.angle_alpha   90.00
_cell.angle_beta   90.00
_cell.angle_gamma   90.00
#
_symmetry.space_group_name_H-M   'P 1'
#
loop_
_entity.id
_entity.type
_entity.pdbx_description
1 polymer ?
#
loop_
_entity_poly.entity_id
_entity_poly.type
_entity_poly.pdbx_seq_one_letter_code
_entity_poly.pdbx_strand_id
1 'polypeptide(L)'
;MRILKYGSIGPSVQLLQLGLNRAGYGPLETDGIFGTATMQAVTRFQQANGLQTDGIVGSRTHRALLPYYTGFVTRTIRAGDTFFALARQYG
;
A
#
# COMPACT_ATOMS: atom_id res chain seq x y z
N MET A 1 10.81 -0.93 -5.77
CA MET A 1 9.94 -0.24 -4.80
C MET A 1 10.74 0.26 -3.64
N ARG A 2 10.28 1.37 -3.08
CA ARG A 2 10.96 1.97 -1.94
C ARG A 2 10.61 1.20 -0.66
N ILE A 3 11.61 0.98 0.19
CA ILE A 3 11.38 0.40 1.51
C ILE A 3 10.85 1.50 2.43
N LEU A 4 9.74 1.22 3.09
CA LEU A 4 9.11 2.16 4.02
C LEU A 4 9.12 1.57 5.42
N LYS A 5 9.41 2.40 6.41
CA LYS A 5 9.49 1.96 7.80
C LYS A 5 9.22 3.16 8.70
N TYR A 6 9.17 2.92 9.99
CA TYR A 6 8.97 3.99 10.98
C TYR A 6 9.95 5.12 10.71
N GLY A 7 9.42 6.32 10.60
CA GLY A 7 10.20 7.51 10.31
C GLY A 7 10.22 7.91 8.84
N SER A 8 9.76 7.04 7.94
CA SER A 8 9.66 7.41 6.53
C SER A 8 8.59 8.48 6.33
N ILE A 9 8.84 9.41 5.41
CA ILE A 9 7.86 10.44 5.07
C ILE A 9 7.84 10.64 3.57
N GLY A 10 6.70 11.06 3.05
CA GLY A 10 6.56 11.40 1.64
C GLY A 10 5.36 10.74 0.99
N PRO A 11 5.22 10.96 -0.35
CA PRO A 11 4.06 10.43 -1.09
C PRO A 11 3.96 8.91 -1.07
N SER A 12 5.09 8.21 -1.00
CA SER A 12 5.06 6.75 -0.95
C SER A 12 4.40 6.25 0.34
N VAL A 13 4.62 6.95 1.46
CA VAL A 13 3.97 6.61 2.72
C VAL A 13 2.47 6.91 2.62
N GLN A 14 2.12 8.02 1.99
CA GLN A 14 0.72 8.37 1.82
C GLN A 14 -0.02 7.29 1.03
N LEU A 15 0.58 6.79 -0.04
CA LEU A 15 0.00 5.70 -0.82
C LEU A 15 -0.14 4.43 0.02
N LEU A 16 0.88 4.12 0.82
CA LEU A 16 0.85 2.98 1.72
C LEU A 16 -0.33 3.09 2.68
N GLN A 17 -0.50 4.26 3.28
CA GLN A 17 -1.59 4.49 4.23
C GLN A 17 -2.94 4.31 3.56
N LEU A 18 -3.09 4.83 2.34
CA LEU A 18 -4.32 4.65 1.58
C LEU A 18 -4.58 3.17 1.30
N GLY A 19 -3.55 2.44 0.90
CA GLY A 19 -3.68 1.00 0.64
C GLY A 19 -4.09 0.23 1.88
N LEU A 20 -3.50 0.55 3.02
CA LEU A 20 -3.85 -0.10 4.28
C LEU A 20 -5.29 0.20 4.67
N ASN A 21 -5.75 1.44 4.47
CA ASN A 21 -7.15 1.79 4.73
C ASN A 21 -8.09 0.97 3.85
N ARG A 22 -7.77 0.83 2.57
CA ARG A 22 -8.58 0.07 1.65
C ARG A 22 -8.61 -1.41 1.98
N ALA A 23 -7.50 -1.91 2.52
CA ALA A 23 -7.40 -3.32 2.92
C ALA A 23 -8.09 -3.60 4.24
N GLY A 24 -8.58 -2.57 4.94
CA GLY A 24 -9.32 -2.75 6.18
C GLY A 24 -8.47 -2.65 7.44
N TYR A 25 -7.26 -2.13 7.34
CA TYR A 25 -6.34 -2.02 8.49
C TYR A 25 -6.22 -0.60 9.02
N GLY A 26 -7.12 0.29 8.59
CA GLY A 26 -7.23 1.63 9.11
C GLY A 26 -8.33 1.72 10.15
N PRO A 27 -8.79 2.96 10.38
CA PRO A 27 -8.47 4.16 9.59
C PRO A 27 -7.13 4.76 9.97
N LEU A 28 -6.36 5.14 8.97
CA LEU A 28 -5.11 5.87 9.14
C LEU A 28 -5.24 7.23 8.48
N GLU A 29 -4.61 8.23 9.06
CA GLU A 29 -4.45 9.50 8.36
C GLU A 29 -3.48 9.30 7.22
N THR A 30 -3.84 9.76 6.03
CA THR A 30 -2.97 9.67 4.86
C THR A 30 -2.11 10.91 4.78
N ASP A 31 -1.34 11.14 5.84
CA ASP A 31 -0.52 12.35 6.00
C ASP A 31 0.91 12.17 5.47
N GLY A 32 1.25 10.97 5.00
CA GLY A 32 2.58 10.71 4.47
C GLY A 32 3.64 10.54 5.55
N ILE A 33 3.25 10.37 6.79
CA ILE A 33 4.18 10.19 7.91
C ILE A 33 4.00 8.78 8.48
N PHE A 34 5.06 8.00 8.43
CA PHE A 34 5.05 6.62 8.93
C PHE A 34 5.35 6.68 10.43
N GLY A 35 4.30 6.78 11.21
CA GLY A 35 4.39 6.80 12.66
C GLY A 35 3.91 5.50 13.27
N THR A 36 3.61 5.53 14.57
CA THR A 36 3.21 4.34 15.31
C THR A 36 1.94 3.71 14.75
N ALA A 37 0.94 4.52 14.40
CA ALA A 37 -0.33 3.98 13.89
C ALA A 37 -0.11 3.26 12.57
N THR A 38 0.70 3.84 11.68
CA THR A 38 1.01 3.20 10.40
C THR A 38 1.79 1.91 10.62
N MET A 39 2.77 1.94 11.52
CA MET A 39 3.55 0.74 11.83
C MET A 39 2.66 -0.39 12.35
N GLN A 40 1.73 -0.09 13.23
CA GLN A 40 0.81 -1.09 13.76
C GLN A 40 -0.07 -1.68 12.67
N ALA A 41 -0.56 -0.83 11.77
CA ALA A 41 -1.37 -1.30 10.65
C ALA A 41 -0.56 -2.22 9.73
N VAL A 42 0.71 -1.85 9.47
CA VAL A 42 1.59 -2.66 8.64
C VAL A 42 1.82 -4.03 9.27
N THR A 43 2.11 -4.07 10.57
CA THR A 43 2.36 -5.36 11.24
C THR A 43 1.11 -6.24 11.21
N ARG A 44 -0.07 -5.67 11.42
CA ARG A 44 -1.31 -6.45 11.34
C ARG A 44 -1.55 -6.99 9.93
N PHE A 45 -1.29 -6.15 8.92
CA PHE A 45 -1.42 -6.58 7.53
C PHE A 45 -0.45 -7.72 7.22
N GLN A 46 0.81 -7.57 7.64
CA GLN A 46 1.82 -8.60 7.41
C GLN A 46 1.42 -9.92 8.07
N GLN A 47 0.97 -9.86 9.29
CA GLN A 47 0.56 -11.06 10.02
C GLN A 47 -0.62 -11.74 9.31
N ALA A 48 -1.61 -10.96 8.90
CA ALA A 48 -2.79 -11.51 8.25
C ALA A 48 -2.49 -12.14 6.89
N ASN A 49 -1.41 -11.71 6.24
CA ASN A 49 -1.03 -12.20 4.91
C ASN A 49 0.14 -13.17 4.94
N GLY A 50 0.52 -13.64 6.12
CA GLY A 50 1.59 -14.63 6.23
C GLY A 50 2.96 -14.09 5.89
N LEU A 51 3.16 -12.79 6.02
CA LEU A 51 4.44 -12.14 5.74
C LEU A 51 5.25 -12.00 7.01
N GLN A 52 6.56 -11.76 6.86
CA GLN A 52 7.40 -11.45 8.01
C GLN A 52 6.87 -10.19 8.68
N THR A 53 6.54 -10.29 9.96
CA THR A 53 5.89 -9.21 10.71
C THR A 53 6.96 -8.34 11.36
N ASP A 54 7.64 -7.54 10.57
CA ASP A 54 8.75 -6.71 11.04
C ASP A 54 8.44 -5.21 11.00
N GLY A 55 7.24 -4.84 10.52
CA GLY A 55 6.86 -3.43 10.43
C GLY A 55 7.55 -2.68 9.31
N ILE A 56 8.29 -3.39 8.46
CA ILE A 56 9.04 -2.79 7.35
C ILE A 56 8.36 -3.19 6.05
N VAL A 57 8.02 -2.20 5.24
CA VAL A 57 7.33 -2.44 3.97
C VAL A 57 8.38 -2.61 2.88
N GLY A 58 8.78 -3.84 2.65
CA GLY A 58 9.67 -4.19 1.55
C GLY A 58 8.89 -4.68 0.34
N SER A 59 9.59 -5.34 -0.59
CA SER A 59 8.96 -5.75 -1.85
C SER A 59 7.81 -6.73 -1.65
N ARG A 60 7.90 -7.63 -0.69
CA ARG A 60 6.84 -8.61 -0.45
C ARG A 60 5.58 -7.94 0.07
N THR A 61 5.74 -7.01 1.02
CA THR A 61 4.60 -6.29 1.57
C THR A 61 3.97 -5.39 0.52
N HIS A 62 4.78 -4.70 -0.27
CA HIS A 62 4.27 -3.90 -1.38
C HIS A 62 3.49 -4.74 -2.37
N ARG A 63 4.00 -5.92 -2.69
CA ARG A 63 3.33 -6.82 -3.64
C ARG A 63 1.96 -7.24 -3.11
N ALA A 64 1.88 -7.55 -1.83
CA ALA A 64 0.61 -7.94 -1.22
C ALA A 64 -0.39 -6.79 -1.17
N LEU A 65 0.11 -5.55 -1.08
CA LEU A 65 -0.74 -4.36 -1.07
C LEU A 65 -1.11 -3.88 -2.46
N LEU A 66 -0.47 -4.41 -3.49
CA LEU A 66 -0.64 -3.90 -4.85
C LEU A 66 -2.10 -3.79 -5.29
N PRO A 67 -2.97 -4.80 -5.04
CA PRO A 67 -4.37 -4.68 -5.44
C PRO A 67 -5.08 -3.49 -4.79
N TYR A 68 -4.65 -3.11 -3.59
CA TYR A 68 -5.27 -2.00 -2.86
C TYR A 68 -4.73 -0.66 -3.33
N TYR A 69 -3.50 -0.62 -3.85
CA TYR A 69 -2.95 0.59 -4.44
C TYR A 69 -3.67 0.94 -5.74
N THR A 70 -4.03 -0.07 -6.51
CA THR A 70 -4.58 0.14 -7.86
C THR A 70 -6.10 0.02 -7.91
N GLY A 71 -6.72 -0.48 -6.85
CA GLY A 71 -8.15 -0.78 -6.85
C GLY A 71 -9.05 0.43 -7.03
N PHE A 72 -8.56 1.61 -6.79
CA PHE A 72 -9.34 2.83 -6.91
C PHE A 72 -9.23 3.46 -8.30
N VAL A 73 -8.41 2.89 -9.12
CA VAL A 73 -8.28 3.39 -10.48
C VAL A 73 -9.38 2.80 -11.30
N THR A 74 -10.20 2.68 -11.46
CA THR A 74 -11.07 2.08 -12.09
C THR A 74 -11.57 1.99 -13.07
N ARG A 75 -11.64 1.67 -13.16
CA ARG A 75 -11.86 1.14 -13.93
C ARG A 75 -11.97 1.09 -14.99
N THR A 76 -12.02 1.15 -15.32
CA THR A 76 -12.00 0.96 -16.21
C THR A 76 -11.51 0.73 -17.01
N ILE A 77 -11.15 0.71 -17.31
CA ILE A 77 -10.57 0.43 -17.88
C ILE A 77 -10.34 -0.16 -18.52
N ARG A 78 -10.37 -0.44 -18.89
CA ARG A 78 -10.07 -1.09 -19.49
C ARG A 78 -9.52 -1.83 -19.86
N ALA A 79 -9.52 -1.96 -19.99
CA ALA A 79 -8.93 -2.62 -20.17
C ALA A 79 -8.12 -2.84 -20.50
N GLY A 80 -7.77 -2.59 -20.63
CA GLY A 80 -6.87 -2.82 -20.67
C GLY A 80 -6.27 -2.42 -20.45
N ASP A 81 -6.12 -1.89 -20.35
CA ASP A 81 -5.75 -1.57 -19.73
C ASP A 81 -5.03 -1.38 -19.17
N THR A 82 -4.72 -1.12 -19.36
CA THR A 82 -4.42 -1.01 -18.58
C THR A 82 -3.72 -0.79 -18.10
N PHE A 83 -3.33 -0.55 -18.24
CA PHE A 83 -3.17 -0.42 -17.56
C PHE A 83 -2.32 -0.36 -17.40
N PHE A 84 -1.94 -0.32 -17.91
CA PHE A 84 -1.70 -0.33 -17.61
C PHE A 84 -1.35 -0.02 -17.53
N ALA A 85 -1.46 -0.16 -17.94
CA ALA A 85 -1.78 0.01 -17.59
C ALA A 85 -1.73 0.46 -17.26
N LEU A 86 -1.55 0.79 -17.55
CA LEU A 86 -2.03 0.99 -17.09
C LEU A 86 -1.44 1.09 -16.81
N ALA A 87 -1.13 1.00 -17.22
CA ALA A 87 -1.11 0.83 -16.89
C ALA A 87 -0.55 0.92 -16.96
N ARG A 88 -0.30 0.92 -17.33
CA ARG A 88 -0.40 0.89 -17.39
C ARG A 88 -0.39 1.13 -17.14
N GLN A 89 -0.44 1.37 -17.47
CA GLN A 89 -1.13 1.42 -17.16
C GLN A 89 -1.11 1.40 -16.58
N TYR A 90 -1.09 1.52 -16.60
CA TYR A 90 -1.65 1.29 -16.14
C TYR A 90 -1.28 1.08 -15.98
N GLY A 91 -1.00 0.97 -16.66
CA GLY A 91 -1.40 0.28 -16.56
C GLY A 91 -1.46 0.35 -16.45
#